data_fa7ea5e481b3944585ad3ef63c2776b5
#
_entry.id   fa7ea5e481b3944585ad3ef63c2776b5
#
_cell.length_a   1.000
_cell.length_b   1.000
_cell.length_c   1.000
_cell.angle_alpha   90.00
_cell.angle_beta   90.00
_cell.angle_gamma   90.00
#
_symmetry.space_group_name_H-M   'P 1'
#
loop_
_entity.id
_entity.type
_entity.pdbx_description
1 polymer ?
#
loop_
_entity_poly.entity_id
_entity_poly.type
_entity_poly.pdbx_seq_one_letter_code
_entity_poly.pdbx_strand_id
1 'polypeptide(L)'
;DAQHFVMSGEKRFDEARIKEFASAQGLAFFDTAYRVCRLQDNASDAHLQILEPSSLAQLLAPMPQCHTIVTTGGKASEELLMQLQQHSESPVSLPAIGDCVRLQAFGRELCWWRMPSTSRAYPLSLAKKADSYRRLFP
;
A
#
# COMPACT_ATOMS: atom_id res chain seq x y z
N ASP A 1 -1.58 6.56 -19.34
CA ASP A 1 -2.94 7.12 -19.41
C ASP A 1 -3.89 6.24 -18.58
N ALA A 2 -4.69 6.87 -17.70
CA ALA A 2 -5.64 6.14 -16.84
C ALA A 2 -6.69 5.37 -17.67
N GLN A 3 -7.02 5.81 -18.86
CA GLN A 3 -7.93 5.12 -19.78
C GLN A 3 -7.36 3.80 -20.31
N HIS A 4 -6.05 3.62 -20.29
CA HIS A 4 -5.41 2.37 -20.71
C HIS A 4 -5.89 1.16 -19.88
N PHE A 5 -6.26 1.40 -18.62
CA PHE A 5 -6.69 0.37 -17.67
C PHE A 5 -8.21 0.24 -17.56
N VAL A 6 -8.98 0.93 -18.40
CA VAL A 6 -10.44 0.86 -18.43
C VAL A 6 -10.89 0.05 -19.64
N MET A 7 -11.83 -0.86 -19.45
CA MET A 7 -12.43 -1.62 -20.56
C MET A 7 -13.17 -0.69 -21.50
N SER A 8 -12.94 -0.84 -22.81
CA SER A 8 -13.58 0.00 -23.82
C SER A 8 -15.10 -0.10 -23.74
N GLY A 9 -15.77 1.05 -23.59
CA GLY A 9 -17.22 1.13 -23.47
C GLY A 9 -17.82 0.75 -22.11
N GLU A 10 -16.99 0.45 -21.12
CA GLU A 10 -17.43 0.06 -19.77
C GLU A 10 -16.88 1.02 -18.71
N LYS A 11 -17.55 1.05 -17.54
CA LYS A 11 -17.09 1.81 -16.36
C LYS A 11 -16.29 0.93 -15.36
N ARG A 12 -15.63 -0.10 -15.84
CA ARG A 12 -14.82 -1.01 -15.01
C ARG A 12 -13.39 -1.09 -15.51
N PHE A 13 -12.50 -1.45 -14.60
CA PHE A 13 -11.09 -1.66 -14.93
C PHE A 13 -10.87 -2.99 -15.67
N ASP A 14 -9.89 -2.97 -16.57
CA ASP A 14 -9.37 -4.17 -17.23
C ASP A 14 -8.36 -4.85 -16.29
N GLU A 15 -8.82 -5.88 -15.62
CA GLU A 15 -8.00 -6.63 -14.63
C GLU A 15 -6.77 -7.28 -15.29
N ALA A 16 -6.91 -7.79 -16.50
CA ALA A 16 -5.80 -8.44 -17.21
C ALA A 16 -4.68 -7.45 -17.50
N ARG A 17 -5.01 -6.26 -18.01
CA ARG A 17 -4.02 -5.18 -18.26
C ARG A 17 -3.37 -4.66 -16.99
N ILE A 18 -4.13 -4.56 -15.89
CA ILE A 18 -3.56 -4.15 -14.59
C ILE A 18 -2.57 -5.20 -14.09
N LYS A 19 -2.90 -6.48 -14.17
CA LYS A 19 -2.01 -7.58 -13.76
C LYS A 19 -0.75 -7.63 -14.62
N GLU A 20 -0.87 -7.50 -15.94
CA GLU A 20 0.26 -7.45 -16.86
C GLU A 20 1.19 -6.28 -16.53
N PHE A 21 0.63 -5.09 -16.36
CA PHE A 21 1.39 -3.89 -15.97
C PHE A 21 2.09 -4.08 -14.62
N ALA A 22 1.37 -4.56 -13.61
CA ALA A 22 1.93 -4.79 -12.28
C ALA A 22 3.10 -5.78 -12.33
N SER A 23 2.94 -6.88 -13.04
CA SER A 23 3.99 -7.88 -13.24
C SER A 23 5.21 -7.28 -13.98
N ALA A 24 4.99 -6.54 -15.05
CA ALA A 24 6.06 -5.91 -15.82
C ALA A 24 6.85 -4.86 -15.02
N GLN A 25 6.20 -4.19 -14.05
CA GLN A 25 6.80 -3.20 -13.17
C GLN A 25 7.31 -3.78 -11.85
N GLY A 26 7.18 -5.08 -11.61
CA GLY A 26 7.55 -5.71 -10.34
C GLY A 26 6.71 -5.24 -9.15
N LEU A 27 5.42 -4.95 -9.39
CA LEU A 27 4.48 -4.47 -8.37
C LEU A 27 3.60 -5.60 -7.88
N ALA A 28 3.49 -5.74 -6.56
CA ALA A 28 2.50 -6.58 -5.90
C ALA A 28 1.55 -5.71 -5.08
N PHE A 29 0.27 -6.05 -5.10
CA PHE A 29 -0.77 -5.37 -4.33
C PHE A 29 -1.40 -6.34 -3.34
N PHE A 30 -1.61 -5.87 -2.13
CA PHE A 30 -2.28 -6.65 -1.11
C PHE A 30 -3.07 -5.75 -0.16
N ASP A 31 -4.16 -6.30 0.39
CA ASP A 31 -4.95 -5.60 1.40
C ASP A 31 -4.27 -5.67 2.78
N THR A 32 -4.50 -4.65 3.60
CA THR A 32 -3.95 -4.54 4.96
C THR A 32 -4.48 -5.63 5.90
N ALA A 33 -5.63 -6.21 5.59
CA ALA A 33 -6.29 -7.20 6.42
C ALA A 33 -6.97 -8.30 5.61
N TYR A 34 -6.93 -9.52 6.12
CA TYR A 34 -7.71 -10.64 5.59
C TYR A 34 -9.18 -10.54 5.98
N ARG A 35 -9.46 -10.00 7.18
CA ARG A 35 -10.83 -9.87 7.68
C ARG A 35 -11.03 -8.57 8.44
N VAL A 36 -12.13 -7.90 8.12
CA VAL A 36 -12.52 -6.62 8.71
C VAL A 36 -13.99 -6.62 9.11
N CYS A 37 -14.35 -5.78 10.06
CA CYS A 37 -15.73 -5.45 10.41
C CYS A 37 -15.97 -3.97 10.13
N ARG A 38 -17.04 -3.64 9.42
CA ARG A 38 -17.49 -2.26 9.23
C ARG A 38 -18.41 -1.88 10.36
N LEU A 39 -18.03 -0.87 11.15
CA LEU A 39 -18.81 -0.39 12.29
C LEU A 39 -19.93 0.56 11.85
N GLN A 40 -19.86 1.09 10.63
CA GLN A 40 -20.86 1.97 10.02
C GLN A 40 -21.01 1.64 8.53
N ASP A 41 -22.19 1.91 7.99
CA ASP A 41 -22.57 1.64 6.60
C ASP A 41 -21.96 2.68 5.62
N ASN A 42 -20.67 2.95 5.74
CA ASN A 42 -19.94 3.85 4.84
C ASN A 42 -18.56 3.26 4.46
N ALA A 43 -17.97 3.79 3.42
CA ALA A 43 -16.69 3.33 2.88
C ALA A 43 -15.47 3.96 3.59
N SER A 44 -15.66 4.65 4.72
CA SER A 44 -14.55 5.30 5.44
C SER A 44 -13.74 4.29 6.24
N ASP A 45 -12.43 4.32 6.09
CA ASP A 45 -11.50 3.50 6.88
C ASP A 45 -11.49 3.86 8.37
N ALA A 46 -12.01 5.05 8.74
CA ALA A 46 -12.14 5.49 10.13
C ALA A 46 -13.07 4.58 10.96
N HIS A 47 -14.02 3.89 10.30
CA HIS A 47 -14.97 2.99 10.94
C HIS A 47 -14.72 1.52 10.57
N LEU A 48 -13.52 1.22 10.11
CA LEU A 48 -13.09 -0.13 9.78
C LEU A 48 -12.31 -0.73 10.96
N GLN A 49 -12.86 -1.79 11.55
CA GLN A 49 -12.15 -2.58 12.55
C GLN A 49 -11.44 -3.75 11.86
N ILE A 50 -10.13 -3.84 12.01
CA ILE A 50 -9.36 -4.98 11.55
C ILE A 50 -9.55 -6.13 12.56
N LEU A 51 -10.08 -7.26 12.08
CA LEU A 51 -10.25 -8.48 12.87
C LEU A 51 -9.07 -9.43 12.68
N GLU A 52 -8.51 -9.47 11.48
CA GLU A 52 -7.39 -10.32 11.11
C GLU A 52 -6.48 -9.54 10.15
N PRO A 53 -5.36 -8.99 10.64
CA PRO A 53 -4.41 -8.28 9.81
C PRO A 53 -3.69 -9.22 8.84
N SER A 54 -3.28 -8.71 7.70
CA SER A 54 -2.41 -9.44 6.78
C SER A 54 -1.01 -9.57 7.38
N SER A 55 -0.43 -10.75 7.32
CA SER A 55 0.93 -10.98 7.82
C SER A 55 1.97 -10.55 6.78
N LEU A 56 2.71 -9.49 7.08
CA LEU A 56 3.79 -9.01 6.22
C LEU A 56 4.88 -10.07 6.03
N ALA A 57 5.20 -10.83 7.06
CA ALA A 57 6.18 -11.93 6.98
C ALA A 57 5.75 -12.97 5.93
N GLN A 58 4.47 -13.38 5.94
CA GLN A 58 3.94 -14.34 4.97
C GLN A 58 3.89 -13.75 3.56
N LEU A 59 3.56 -12.47 3.42
CA LEU A 59 3.54 -11.80 2.11
C LEU A 59 4.94 -11.65 1.52
N LEU A 60 5.95 -11.36 2.32
CA LEU A 60 7.32 -11.19 1.85
C LEU A 60 8.06 -12.51 1.59
N ALA A 61 7.65 -13.61 2.22
CA ALA A 61 8.32 -14.91 2.09
C ALA A 61 8.48 -15.38 0.63
N PRO A 62 7.45 -15.33 -0.26
CA PRO A 62 7.58 -15.72 -1.66
C PRO A 62 8.25 -14.65 -2.53
N MET A 63 8.60 -13.49 -1.99
CA MET A 63 9.15 -12.35 -2.72
C MET A 63 10.53 -11.92 -2.18
N PRO A 64 11.59 -12.76 -2.36
CA PRO A 64 12.91 -12.47 -1.78
C PRO A 64 13.55 -11.19 -2.32
N GLN A 65 13.16 -10.74 -3.50
CA GLN A 65 13.66 -9.51 -4.14
C GLN A 65 12.85 -8.25 -3.77
N CYS A 66 11.81 -8.39 -2.95
CA CYS A 66 11.03 -7.23 -2.50
C CYS A 66 11.82 -6.47 -1.42
N HIS A 67 12.25 -5.26 -1.77
CA HIS A 67 12.97 -4.34 -0.88
C HIS A 67 12.21 -3.04 -0.61
N THR A 68 11.09 -2.83 -1.27
CA THR A 68 10.29 -1.60 -1.12
C THR A 68 8.86 -1.96 -0.74
N ILE A 69 8.38 -1.35 0.34
CA ILE A 69 6.99 -1.45 0.77
C ILE A 69 6.36 -0.06 0.68
N VAL A 70 5.15 -0.01 0.16
CA VAL A 70 4.39 1.24 0.02
C VAL A 70 3.05 1.09 0.73
N THR A 71 2.78 1.96 1.70
CA THR A 71 1.45 2.06 2.30
C THR A 71 0.70 3.27 1.75
N THR A 72 -0.59 3.08 1.48
CA THR A 72 -1.48 4.12 0.95
C THR A 72 -2.56 4.45 1.99
N GLY A 73 -2.42 5.59 2.65
CA GLY A 73 -3.36 6.02 3.70
C GLY A 73 -2.93 5.66 5.12
N GLY A 74 -3.66 6.21 6.11
CA GLY A 74 -3.31 6.13 7.52
C GLY A 74 -3.40 4.72 8.10
N LYS A 75 -4.53 4.04 7.87
CA LYS A 75 -4.80 2.72 8.45
C LYS A 75 -3.76 1.68 8.05
N ALA A 76 -3.43 1.61 6.75
CA ALA A 76 -2.39 0.71 6.26
C ALA A 76 -1.02 1.03 6.86
N SER A 77 -0.71 2.31 7.07
CA SER A 77 0.55 2.73 7.67
C SER A 77 0.65 2.38 9.16
N GLU A 78 -0.43 2.49 9.90
CA GLU A 78 -0.50 2.12 11.32
C GLU A 78 -0.32 0.60 11.51
N GLU A 79 -1.02 -0.20 10.71
CA GLU A 79 -0.89 -1.66 10.75
C GLU A 79 0.51 -2.13 10.36
N LEU A 80 1.09 -1.54 9.33
CA LEU A 80 2.47 -1.87 8.95
C LEU A 80 3.47 -1.47 10.04
N LEU A 81 3.30 -0.30 10.67
CA LEU A 81 4.16 0.15 11.76
C LEU A 81 4.18 -0.86 12.91
N MET A 82 2.99 -1.34 13.34
CA MET A 82 2.90 -2.34 14.42
C MET A 82 3.67 -3.63 14.08
N GLN A 83 3.56 -4.12 12.84
CA GLN A 83 4.28 -5.32 12.43
C GLN A 83 5.80 -5.07 12.33
N LEU A 84 6.22 -3.93 11.80
CA LEU A 84 7.63 -3.59 11.70
C LEU A 84 8.28 -3.40 13.07
N GLN A 85 7.58 -2.80 14.04
CA GLN A 85 8.09 -2.67 15.41
C GLN A 85 8.36 -4.02 16.10
N GLN A 86 7.64 -5.07 15.70
CA GLN A 86 7.84 -6.43 16.24
C GLN A 86 9.00 -7.17 15.56
N HIS A 87 9.38 -6.81 14.35
CA HIS A 87 10.32 -7.56 13.51
C HIS A 87 11.56 -6.78 13.09
N SER A 88 11.64 -5.50 13.42
CA SER A 88 12.78 -4.66 13.10
C SER A 88 13.88 -4.78 14.15
N GLU A 89 15.13 -4.71 13.69
CA GLU A 89 16.32 -4.70 14.54
C GLU A 89 16.51 -3.38 15.31
N SER A 90 15.83 -2.32 14.88
CA SER A 90 15.91 -0.97 15.46
C SER A 90 14.52 -0.35 15.56
N PRO A 91 14.31 0.64 16.44
CA PRO A 91 13.04 1.34 16.53
C PRO A 91 12.63 1.94 15.20
N VAL A 92 11.38 1.70 14.81
CA VAL A 92 10.78 2.23 13.57
C VAL A 92 9.76 3.30 13.94
N SER A 93 9.84 4.43 13.28
CA SER A 93 8.86 5.51 13.39
C SER A 93 8.06 5.66 12.10
N LEU A 94 6.84 6.17 12.24
CA LEU A 94 5.96 6.42 11.11
C LEU A 94 6.55 7.54 10.22
N PRO A 95 6.83 7.28 8.92
CA PRO A 95 7.31 8.33 8.03
C PRO A 95 6.25 9.43 7.84
N ALA A 96 6.69 10.64 7.50
CA ALA A 96 5.78 11.66 7.00
C ALA A 96 5.15 11.23 5.67
N ILE A 97 3.97 11.77 5.34
CA ILE A 97 3.32 11.45 4.06
C ILE A 97 4.19 11.95 2.90
N GLY A 98 4.50 11.06 1.96
CA GLY A 98 5.39 11.31 0.83
C GLY A 98 6.87 11.03 1.12
N ASP A 99 7.21 10.57 2.32
CA ASP A 99 8.56 10.20 2.71
C ASP A 99 8.74 8.70 2.94
N CYS A 100 9.99 8.28 3.09
CA CYS A 100 10.36 6.90 3.37
C CYS A 100 11.30 6.78 4.57
N VAL A 101 11.33 5.57 5.13
CA VAL A 101 12.32 5.14 6.11
C VAL A 101 12.98 3.84 5.64
N ARG A 102 14.29 3.72 5.84
CA ARG A 102 15.03 2.47 5.63
C ARG A 102 15.19 1.76 6.96
N LEU A 103 15.03 0.45 6.95
CA LEU A 103 15.09 -0.38 8.14
C LEU A 103 15.53 -1.80 7.81
N GLN A 104 16.02 -2.52 8.83
CA GLN A 104 16.30 -3.96 8.76
C GLN A 104 15.16 -4.71 9.43
N ALA A 105 14.46 -5.54 8.67
CA ALA A 105 13.41 -6.42 9.20
C ALA A 105 13.25 -7.67 8.31
N PHE A 106 12.78 -8.76 8.87
CA PHE A 106 12.59 -10.03 8.15
C PHE A 106 13.86 -10.52 7.43
N GLY A 107 15.04 -10.24 8.00
CA GLY A 107 16.34 -10.63 7.44
C GLY A 107 16.75 -9.90 6.16
N ARG A 108 16.20 -8.73 5.89
CA ARG A 108 16.52 -7.90 4.71
C ARG A 108 16.43 -6.40 5.01
N GLU A 109 17.12 -5.62 4.18
CA GLU A 109 16.92 -4.17 4.14
C GLU A 109 15.60 -3.86 3.41
N LEU A 110 14.77 -3.02 4.02
CA LEU A 110 13.50 -2.56 3.48
C LEU A 110 13.48 -1.04 3.42
N CYS A 111 12.88 -0.50 2.38
CA CYS A 111 12.52 0.90 2.26
C CYS A 111 11.00 1.01 2.34
N TRP A 112 10.49 1.60 3.41
CA TRP A 112 9.06 1.82 3.59
C TRP A 112 8.67 3.24 3.22
N TRP A 113 7.84 3.38 2.19
CA TRP A 113 7.23 4.64 1.77
C TRP A 113 5.81 4.77 2.33
N ARG A 114 5.53 5.91 2.94
CA ARG A 114 4.16 6.29 3.33
C ARG A 114 3.60 7.27 2.32
N MET A 115 2.62 6.84 1.53
CA MET A 115 2.03 7.64 0.46
C MET A 115 0.65 8.18 0.85
N PRO A 116 0.20 9.29 0.24
CA PRO A 116 -1.16 9.78 0.45
C PRO A 116 -2.18 8.73 0.01
N SER A 117 -3.36 8.74 0.65
CA SER A 117 -4.43 7.81 0.29
C SER A 117 -4.86 7.97 -1.18
N THR A 118 -5.05 6.84 -1.85
CA THR A 118 -5.61 6.77 -3.21
C THR A 118 -7.12 6.98 -3.25
N SER A 119 -7.80 6.92 -2.10
CA SER A 119 -9.25 7.10 -2.00
C SER A 119 -9.72 8.42 -2.63
N ARG A 120 -10.84 8.39 -3.34
CA ARG A 120 -11.48 9.60 -3.87
C ARG A 120 -11.93 10.58 -2.78
N ALA A 121 -12.23 10.06 -1.59
CA ALA A 121 -12.60 10.89 -0.43
C ALA A 121 -11.42 11.64 0.20
N TYR A 122 -10.17 11.25 -0.10
CA TYR A 122 -8.99 11.93 0.42
C TYR A 122 -8.82 13.30 -0.27
N PRO A 123 -8.69 14.42 0.51
CA PRO A 123 -8.75 15.79 -0.01
C PRO A 123 -7.48 16.20 -0.75
N LEU A 124 -7.10 15.44 -1.77
CA LEU A 124 -5.97 15.71 -2.65
C LEU A 124 -6.38 15.39 -4.10
N SER A 125 -6.12 16.31 -5.03
CA SER A 125 -6.42 16.08 -6.45
C SER A 125 -5.65 14.90 -7.02
N LEU A 126 -6.19 14.26 -8.06
CA LEU A 126 -5.53 13.14 -8.74
C LEU A 126 -4.13 13.52 -9.25
N ALA A 127 -3.97 14.73 -9.80
CA ALA A 127 -2.67 15.22 -10.27
C ALA A 127 -1.64 15.27 -9.14
N LYS A 128 -2.00 15.86 -7.99
CA LYS A 128 -1.12 15.94 -6.82
C LYS A 128 -0.80 14.55 -6.23
N LYS A 129 -1.77 13.62 -6.24
CA LYS A 129 -1.50 12.22 -5.87
C LYS A 129 -0.50 11.62 -6.84
N ALA A 130 -0.72 11.73 -8.14
CA ALA A 130 0.19 11.20 -9.16
C ALA A 130 1.62 11.76 -9.01
N ASP A 131 1.77 13.06 -8.74
CA ASP A 131 3.08 13.69 -8.50
C ASP A 131 3.78 13.09 -7.27
N SER A 132 3.05 12.82 -6.20
CA SER A 132 3.61 12.14 -5.03
C SER A 132 4.10 10.74 -5.39
N TYR A 133 3.30 9.96 -6.10
CA TYR A 133 3.61 8.57 -6.46
C TYR A 133 4.72 8.44 -7.51
N ARG A 134 4.99 9.45 -8.35
CA ARG A 134 6.14 9.45 -9.29
C ARG A 134 7.48 9.27 -8.60
N ARG A 135 7.60 9.66 -7.34
CA ARG A 135 8.83 9.48 -6.53
C ARG A 135 9.20 8.01 -6.30
N LEU A 136 8.24 7.09 -6.46
CA LEU A 136 8.47 5.65 -6.33
C LEU A 136 9.08 5.03 -7.59
N PHE A 137 9.01 5.74 -8.72
CA PHE A 137 9.45 5.27 -10.03
C PHE A 137 10.46 6.29 -10.57
N PRO A 138 11.75 6.14 -10.26
CA PRO A 138 12.82 7.01 -10.74
C PRO A 138 13.04 6.93 -12.25
#